data_bf28cdfe235c058cb5f139570bd95938
#
_entry.id   bf28cdfe235c058cb5f139570bd95938
#
_cell.length_a   1.000
_cell.length_b   1.000
_cell.length_c   1.000
_cell.angle_alpha   90.00
_cell.angle_beta   90.00
_cell.angle_gamma   90.00
#
_symmetry.space_group_name_H-M   'P 1'
#
loop_
_entity.id
_entity.type
_entity.pdbx_description
1 polymer ?
#
loop_
_entity_poly.entity_id
_entity_poly.type
_entity_poly.pdbx_seq_one_letter_code
_entity_poly.pdbx_strand_id
1 'polypeptide(L)'
;QIYTVVAGSPVHIERMLKETFAIVERNKPKGKHITLAFDEWNVWEPSQTVENGLESFYSLQDGIFAAGVFHAMHRCGDFVELACLAQTVNVLGAMRTNQTQVVKSPIYWAFWIYVHNTGKWRVACNVDCPVGTMPVGGETPVVDASATLSENGKTLFVALINRHPESDVKVQLDLGNFKAKPTVQMWRLWSENFTDTNNFKEPEKVKPTEQTISVNDLANLILPRHSVTVLRIEKYRVTRETNHH
;
A
#
# COMPACT_ATOMS: atom_id res chain seq x y z
N GLN A 1 10.26 -18.58 2.83
CA GLN A 1 10.77 -18.12 1.52
C GLN A 1 9.67 -17.51 0.62
N ILE A 2 8.47 -18.12 0.52
CA ILE A 2 7.40 -17.58 -0.35
C ILE A 2 6.97 -16.18 0.10
N TYR A 3 6.72 -15.98 1.38
CA TYR A 3 6.32 -14.67 1.91
C TYR A 3 7.30 -13.56 1.52
N THR A 4 8.61 -13.79 1.70
CA THR A 4 9.64 -12.78 1.41
C THR A 4 9.69 -12.43 -0.08
N VAL A 5 9.43 -13.41 -0.96
CA VAL A 5 9.32 -13.16 -2.41
C VAL A 5 8.10 -12.28 -2.70
N VAL A 6 6.92 -12.64 -2.17
CA VAL A 6 5.67 -11.92 -2.42
C VAL A 6 5.76 -10.49 -1.88
N ALA A 7 6.14 -10.33 -0.60
CA ALA A 7 6.24 -9.01 0.05
C ALA A 7 7.34 -8.12 -0.54
N GLY A 8 8.41 -8.70 -1.13
CA GLY A 8 9.53 -7.98 -1.75
C GLY A 8 9.30 -7.64 -3.23
N SER A 9 8.46 -8.38 -3.94
CA SER A 9 8.23 -8.22 -5.38
C SER A 9 7.85 -6.80 -5.83
N PRO A 10 7.11 -5.99 -5.07
CA PRO A 10 6.81 -4.61 -5.45
C PRO A 10 8.04 -3.73 -5.71
N VAL A 11 9.17 -4.01 -5.05
CA VAL A 11 10.44 -3.30 -5.30
C VAL A 11 10.95 -3.59 -6.72
N HIS A 12 10.80 -4.84 -7.17
CA HIS A 12 11.14 -5.23 -8.54
C HIS A 12 10.17 -4.59 -9.56
N ILE A 13 8.86 -4.56 -9.24
CA ILE A 13 7.85 -3.92 -10.10
C ILE A 13 8.18 -2.44 -10.28
N GLU A 14 8.54 -1.72 -9.21
CA GLU A 14 8.93 -0.31 -9.29
C GLU A 14 10.15 -0.12 -10.22
N ARG A 15 11.17 -0.96 -10.09
CA ARG A 15 12.34 -0.93 -10.95
C ARG A 15 11.97 -1.18 -12.41
N MET A 16 11.17 -2.21 -12.68
CA MET A 16 10.69 -2.54 -14.03
C MET A 16 9.91 -1.38 -14.67
N LEU A 17 9.02 -0.71 -13.91
CA LEU A 17 8.27 0.45 -14.40
C LEU A 17 9.21 1.60 -14.78
N LYS A 18 10.21 1.90 -13.92
CA LYS A 18 11.21 2.94 -14.19
C LYS A 18 12.09 2.62 -15.42
N GLU A 19 12.55 1.38 -15.55
CA GLU A 19 13.34 0.93 -16.68
C GLU A 19 12.54 0.98 -17.98
N THR A 20 11.29 0.52 -17.97
CA THR A 20 10.37 0.58 -19.11
C THR A 20 10.13 2.03 -19.53
N PHE A 21 9.85 2.91 -18.58
CA PHE A 21 9.67 4.33 -18.90
C PHE A 21 10.93 4.97 -19.47
N ALA A 22 12.11 4.63 -18.97
CA ALA A 22 13.37 5.10 -19.53
C ALA A 22 13.58 4.65 -20.98
N ILE A 23 13.09 3.46 -21.37
CA ILE A 23 13.09 2.99 -22.77
C ILE A 23 12.11 3.83 -23.60
N VAL A 24 10.90 4.08 -23.11
CA VAL A 24 9.91 4.93 -23.78
C VAL A 24 10.48 6.33 -24.02
N GLU A 25 11.06 6.96 -23.00
CA GLU A 25 11.64 8.31 -23.11
C GLU A 25 12.73 8.42 -24.18
N ARG A 26 13.57 7.39 -24.33
CA ARG A 26 14.66 7.36 -25.34
C ARG A 26 14.15 7.16 -26.76
N ASN A 27 12.99 6.54 -26.95
CA ASN A 27 12.46 6.13 -28.24
C ASN A 27 11.23 6.90 -28.71
N LYS A 28 10.60 7.69 -27.85
CA LYS A 28 9.39 8.44 -28.22
C LYS A 28 9.68 9.52 -29.26
N PRO A 29 8.75 9.81 -30.17
CA PRO A 29 8.87 10.91 -31.10
C PRO A 29 9.05 12.25 -30.38
N LYS A 30 9.86 13.14 -30.94
CA LYS A 30 10.12 14.47 -30.38
C LYS A 30 8.81 15.22 -30.11
N GLY A 31 8.65 15.78 -28.92
CA GLY A 31 7.49 16.56 -28.51
C GLY A 31 6.24 15.74 -28.15
N LYS A 32 6.31 14.40 -28.12
CA LYS A 32 5.22 13.55 -27.64
C LYS A 32 5.36 13.27 -26.16
N HIS A 33 4.25 13.35 -25.45
CA HIS A 33 4.12 12.86 -24.09
C HIS A 33 3.54 11.44 -24.17
N ILE A 34 4.25 10.47 -23.61
CA ILE A 34 3.85 9.06 -23.58
C ILE A 34 4.03 8.57 -22.14
N THR A 35 3.02 7.95 -21.60
CA THR A 35 2.99 7.41 -20.24
C THR A 35 2.80 5.90 -20.28
N LEU A 36 2.82 5.27 -19.11
CA LEU A 36 2.60 3.83 -18.96
C LEU A 36 1.20 3.53 -18.45
N ALA A 37 0.58 2.52 -19.04
CA ALA A 37 -0.57 1.82 -18.47
C ALA A 37 -0.05 0.48 -17.90
N PHE A 38 -0.07 0.33 -16.57
CA PHE A 38 0.20 -0.93 -15.89
C PHE A 38 -1.12 -1.66 -15.68
N ASP A 39 -1.66 -2.16 -16.76
CA ASP A 39 -3.06 -2.55 -16.92
C ASP A 39 -3.38 -3.97 -16.47
N GLU A 40 -2.36 -4.76 -16.10
CA GLU A 40 -2.55 -6.11 -15.55
C GLU A 40 -1.46 -6.45 -14.52
N TRP A 41 -1.85 -6.54 -13.25
CA TRP A 41 -0.97 -6.98 -12.18
C TRP A 41 -1.74 -7.72 -11.09
N ASN A 42 -1.15 -8.75 -10.52
CA ASN A 42 -1.62 -9.47 -9.33
C ASN A 42 -0.55 -10.48 -8.88
N VAL A 43 -0.80 -11.16 -7.76
CA VAL A 43 -0.10 -12.38 -7.38
C VAL A 43 -0.75 -13.55 -8.14
N TRP A 44 0.09 -14.35 -8.78
CA TRP A 44 -0.33 -15.61 -9.38
C TRP A 44 0.26 -16.76 -8.57
N GLU A 45 -0.59 -17.44 -7.82
CA GLU A 45 -0.17 -18.58 -7.00
C GLU A 45 -0.14 -19.87 -7.82
N PRO A 46 0.77 -20.82 -7.51
CA PRO A 46 0.81 -22.13 -8.20
C PRO A 46 -0.49 -22.95 -8.06
N SER A 47 -1.30 -22.66 -7.04
CA SER A 47 -2.61 -23.28 -6.82
C SER A 47 -3.69 -22.81 -7.79
N GLN A 48 -3.48 -21.70 -8.49
CA GLN A 48 -4.41 -21.14 -9.46
C GLN A 48 -4.19 -21.80 -10.81
N THR A 49 -5.00 -22.80 -11.11
CA THR A 49 -4.92 -23.58 -12.34
C THR A 49 -6.19 -23.41 -13.19
N VAL A 50 -6.11 -23.80 -14.45
CA VAL A 50 -7.28 -23.77 -15.35
C VAL A 50 -8.40 -24.69 -14.83
N GLU A 51 -8.04 -25.80 -14.21
CA GLU A 51 -8.98 -26.79 -13.66
C GLU A 51 -9.83 -26.21 -12.51
N ASN A 52 -9.27 -25.28 -11.72
CA ASN A 52 -10.03 -24.61 -10.66
C ASN A 52 -10.51 -23.19 -11.03
N GLY A 53 -10.49 -22.88 -12.34
CA GLY A 53 -10.95 -21.59 -12.85
C GLY A 53 -10.04 -20.42 -12.48
N LEU A 54 -8.78 -20.67 -12.17
CA LEU A 54 -7.80 -19.66 -11.69
C LEU A 54 -8.26 -18.95 -10.41
N GLU A 55 -9.01 -19.62 -9.56
CA GLU A 55 -9.55 -19.06 -8.33
C GLU A 55 -8.69 -19.39 -7.11
N SER A 56 -8.49 -18.43 -6.22
CA SER A 56 -7.80 -18.58 -4.94
C SER A 56 -8.43 -17.71 -3.86
N PHE A 57 -8.19 -18.07 -2.60
CA PHE A 57 -8.42 -17.16 -1.47
C PHE A 57 -7.10 -16.50 -1.11
N TYR A 58 -6.91 -15.29 -1.60
CA TYR A 58 -5.75 -14.48 -1.26
C TYR A 58 -5.63 -14.26 0.24
N SER A 59 -4.39 -14.27 0.71
CA SER A 59 -4.04 -14.14 2.12
C SER A 59 -3.55 -12.73 2.46
N LEU A 60 -3.19 -12.50 3.73
CA LEU A 60 -2.64 -11.21 4.17
C LEU A 60 -1.36 -10.84 3.41
N GLN A 61 -0.47 -11.79 3.08
CA GLN A 61 0.74 -11.51 2.30
C GLN A 61 0.43 -10.88 0.93
N ASP A 62 -0.70 -11.27 0.31
CA ASP A 62 -1.12 -10.73 -0.98
C ASP A 62 -1.70 -9.32 -0.83
N GLY A 63 -2.34 -9.04 0.31
CA GLY A 63 -2.71 -7.68 0.70
C GLY A 63 -1.50 -6.76 0.91
N ILE A 64 -0.42 -7.29 1.51
CA ILE A 64 0.86 -6.57 1.70
C ILE A 64 1.53 -6.33 0.33
N PHE A 65 1.52 -7.32 -0.55
CA PHE A 65 1.98 -7.16 -1.93
C PHE A 65 1.23 -6.04 -2.64
N ALA A 66 -0.10 -6.04 -2.59
CA ALA A 66 -0.91 -5.00 -3.23
C ALA A 66 -0.58 -3.60 -2.69
N ALA A 67 -0.44 -3.46 -1.36
CA ALA A 67 -0.01 -2.21 -0.73
C ALA A 67 1.37 -1.76 -1.23
N GLY A 68 2.31 -2.68 -1.36
CA GLY A 68 3.65 -2.40 -1.93
C GLY A 68 3.59 -1.94 -3.39
N VAL A 69 2.70 -2.52 -4.20
CA VAL A 69 2.47 -2.08 -5.58
C VAL A 69 1.91 -0.66 -5.61
N PHE A 70 0.98 -0.29 -4.70
CA PHE A 70 0.52 1.10 -4.60
C PHE A 70 1.65 2.06 -4.26
N HIS A 71 2.57 1.69 -3.36
CA HIS A 71 3.74 2.51 -3.07
C HIS A 71 4.63 2.70 -4.31
N ALA A 72 4.86 1.62 -5.09
CA ALA A 72 5.58 1.70 -6.36
C ALA A 72 4.89 2.65 -7.35
N MET A 73 3.56 2.54 -7.49
CA MET A 73 2.76 3.43 -8.35
C MET A 73 2.82 4.88 -7.88
N HIS A 74 2.72 5.15 -6.58
CA HIS A 74 2.86 6.50 -6.04
C HIS A 74 4.23 7.10 -6.38
N ARG A 75 5.32 6.31 -6.28
CA ARG A 75 6.67 6.77 -6.65
C ARG A 75 6.85 6.93 -8.16
N CYS A 76 6.06 6.22 -8.97
CA CYS A 76 6.06 6.28 -10.43
C CYS A 76 4.94 7.15 -11.02
N GLY A 77 4.19 7.89 -10.19
CA GLY A 77 2.99 8.62 -10.60
C GLY A 77 3.21 9.77 -11.60
N ASP A 78 4.46 10.14 -11.88
CA ASP A 78 4.78 11.11 -12.94
C ASP A 78 4.63 10.51 -14.35
N PHE A 79 4.60 9.18 -14.47
CA PHE A 79 4.56 8.48 -15.76
C PHE A 79 3.69 7.22 -15.80
N VAL A 80 3.16 6.74 -14.67
CA VAL A 80 2.14 5.69 -14.64
C VAL A 80 0.78 6.36 -14.45
N GLU A 81 -0.01 6.43 -15.51
CA GLU A 81 -1.33 7.09 -15.49
C GLU A 81 -2.48 6.14 -15.23
N LEU A 82 -2.32 4.86 -15.54
CA LEU A 82 -3.32 3.83 -15.37
C LEU A 82 -2.70 2.60 -14.76
N ALA A 83 -3.39 1.99 -13.80
CA ALA A 83 -3.02 0.70 -13.25
C ALA A 83 -4.27 -0.10 -12.87
N CYS A 84 -4.36 -1.35 -13.29
CA CYS A 84 -5.52 -2.20 -13.07
C CYS A 84 -5.11 -3.54 -12.47
N LEU A 85 -5.80 -3.93 -11.39
CA LEU A 85 -5.66 -5.28 -10.87
C LEU A 85 -6.30 -6.29 -11.84
N ALA A 86 -5.64 -7.37 -12.10
CA ALA A 86 -6.19 -8.50 -12.82
C ALA A 86 -6.49 -9.65 -11.83
N GLN A 87 -7.77 -9.85 -11.43
CA GLN A 87 -9.02 -9.23 -11.89
C GLN A 87 -9.85 -8.78 -10.68
N THR A 88 -11.15 -8.49 -10.87
CA THR A 88 -11.97 -7.97 -9.76
C THR A 88 -12.68 -9.06 -8.98
N VAL A 89 -13.31 -10.02 -9.67
CA VAL A 89 -14.19 -11.04 -9.05
C VAL A 89 -13.82 -12.43 -9.54
N ASN A 90 -13.76 -13.38 -8.62
CA ASN A 90 -13.52 -14.81 -8.80
C ASN A 90 -12.17 -15.13 -9.46
N VAL A 91 -12.10 -15.11 -10.79
CA VAL A 91 -10.89 -15.41 -11.54
C VAL A 91 -9.79 -14.41 -11.18
N LEU A 92 -8.74 -14.85 -10.49
CA LEU A 92 -7.66 -13.98 -9.97
C LEU A 92 -8.20 -12.77 -9.18
N GLY A 93 -9.42 -12.86 -8.64
CA GLY A 93 -10.19 -11.71 -8.19
C GLY A 93 -9.87 -11.25 -6.77
N ALA A 94 -9.90 -9.93 -6.55
CA ALA A 94 -9.86 -9.34 -5.22
C ALA A 94 -11.07 -9.73 -4.35
N MET A 95 -12.17 -10.16 -4.98
CA MET A 95 -13.37 -10.66 -4.31
C MET A 95 -13.73 -12.05 -4.83
N ARG A 96 -14.30 -12.87 -3.95
CA ARG A 96 -14.87 -14.16 -4.31
C ARG A 96 -16.36 -14.19 -4.01
N THR A 97 -17.13 -14.77 -4.92
CA THR A 97 -18.58 -14.90 -4.77
C THR A 97 -19.02 -16.35 -4.92
N ASN A 98 -20.08 -16.69 -4.23
CA ASN A 98 -20.90 -17.85 -4.49
C ASN A 98 -22.36 -17.38 -4.71
N GLN A 99 -23.33 -18.27 -4.69
CA GLN A 99 -24.73 -17.93 -4.95
C GLN A 99 -25.34 -16.93 -3.96
N THR A 100 -24.79 -16.80 -2.75
CA THR A 100 -25.40 -16.02 -1.64
C THR A 100 -24.46 -15.07 -0.95
N GLN A 101 -23.15 -15.16 -1.18
CA GLN A 101 -22.13 -14.44 -0.40
C GLN A 101 -21.09 -13.79 -1.30
N VAL A 102 -20.52 -12.68 -0.80
CA VAL A 102 -19.34 -12.03 -1.33
C VAL A 102 -18.27 -12.00 -0.24
N VAL A 103 -17.11 -12.53 -0.54
CA VAL A 103 -15.93 -12.50 0.34
C VAL A 103 -14.93 -11.48 -0.22
N LYS A 104 -14.53 -10.55 0.61
CA LYS A 104 -13.52 -9.53 0.31
C LYS A 104 -12.17 -10.04 0.76
N SER A 105 -11.22 -10.22 -0.17
CA SER A 105 -9.87 -10.68 0.17
C SER A 105 -9.04 -9.60 0.87
N PRO A 106 -7.88 -9.93 1.45
CA PRO A 106 -6.93 -8.92 1.93
C PRO A 106 -6.44 -7.96 0.85
N ILE A 107 -6.39 -8.36 -0.43
CA ILE A 107 -6.14 -7.45 -1.56
C ILE A 107 -7.24 -6.39 -1.66
N TYR A 108 -8.52 -6.79 -1.60
CA TYR A 108 -9.64 -5.85 -1.59
C TYR A 108 -9.51 -4.84 -0.44
N TRP A 109 -9.13 -5.31 0.75
CA TRP A 109 -9.00 -4.44 1.91
C TRP A 109 -7.80 -3.50 1.80
N ALA A 110 -6.72 -3.90 1.16
CA ALA A 110 -5.63 -2.99 0.81
C ALA A 110 -6.13 -1.88 -0.14
N PHE A 111 -6.87 -2.22 -1.21
CA PHE A 111 -7.51 -1.22 -2.08
C PHE A 111 -8.42 -0.29 -1.29
N TRP A 112 -9.28 -0.84 -0.43
CA TRP A 112 -10.23 -0.04 0.35
C TRP A 112 -9.52 1.00 1.22
N ILE A 113 -8.46 0.61 1.94
CA ILE A 113 -7.71 1.54 2.77
C ILE A 113 -7.11 2.67 1.91
N TYR A 114 -6.45 2.30 0.81
CA TYR A 114 -5.74 3.30 -0.02
C TYR A 114 -6.70 4.23 -0.76
N VAL A 115 -7.80 3.74 -1.31
CA VAL A 115 -8.81 4.58 -1.96
C VAL A 115 -9.37 5.65 -1.02
N HIS A 116 -9.55 5.32 0.26
CA HIS A 116 -10.08 6.26 1.25
C HIS A 116 -9.01 7.13 1.93
N ASN A 117 -7.73 6.76 1.77
CA ASN A 117 -6.62 7.39 2.49
C ASN A 117 -5.43 7.70 1.57
N THR A 118 -5.69 8.17 0.36
CA THR A 118 -4.68 8.70 -0.55
C THR A 118 -5.07 10.12 -0.97
N GLY A 119 -4.11 11.03 -0.92
CA GLY A 119 -4.26 12.39 -1.39
C GLY A 119 -3.89 12.53 -2.87
N LYS A 120 -4.14 13.71 -3.42
CA LYS A 120 -3.88 14.03 -4.83
C LYS A 120 -2.39 14.19 -5.15
N TRP A 121 -1.61 14.69 -4.20
CA TRP A 121 -0.22 15.07 -4.42
C TRP A 121 0.72 14.12 -3.71
N ARG A 122 1.67 13.56 -4.43
CA ARG A 122 2.77 12.80 -3.82
C ARG A 122 3.65 13.74 -2.98
N VAL A 123 4.04 13.27 -1.80
CA VAL A 123 4.98 13.95 -0.90
C VAL A 123 6.27 13.12 -0.85
N ALA A 124 7.41 13.79 -0.89
CA ALA A 124 8.70 13.13 -0.67
C ALA A 124 8.70 12.44 0.69
N CYS A 125 9.09 11.17 0.69
CA CYS A 125 9.13 10.33 1.87
C CYS A 125 10.46 9.56 1.87
N ASN A 126 11.28 9.78 2.89
CA ASN A 126 12.53 9.08 3.09
C ASN A 126 12.37 8.06 4.21
N VAL A 127 12.91 6.87 4.01
CA VAL A 127 12.90 5.79 4.99
C VAL A 127 14.33 5.40 5.30
N ASP A 128 14.70 5.49 6.57
CA ASP A 128 15.94 4.93 7.11
C ASP A 128 15.59 3.68 7.92
N CYS A 129 15.90 2.52 7.40
CA CYS A 129 15.60 1.25 8.03
C CYS A 129 16.56 0.15 7.55
N PRO A 130 16.68 -0.96 8.30
CA PRO A 130 17.41 -2.13 7.86
C PRO A 130 16.93 -2.62 6.49
N VAL A 131 17.86 -3.14 5.71
CA VAL A 131 17.61 -3.72 4.39
C VAL A 131 17.80 -5.23 4.50
N GLY A 132 16.81 -5.97 4.02
CA GLY A 132 16.89 -7.42 3.85
C GLY A 132 17.20 -7.79 2.41
N THR A 133 17.89 -8.91 2.19
CA THR A 133 18.07 -9.46 0.84
C THR A 133 16.90 -10.38 0.51
N MET A 134 16.19 -10.06 -0.56
CA MET A 134 15.06 -10.88 -1.05
C MET A 134 15.48 -11.68 -2.29
N PRO A 135 14.95 -12.90 -2.47
CA PRO A 135 15.25 -13.73 -3.65
C PRO A 135 14.88 -13.07 -4.98
N VAL A 136 13.87 -12.18 -4.95
CA VAL A 136 13.42 -11.38 -6.09
C VAL A 136 13.47 -9.91 -5.66
N GLY A 137 14.14 -9.08 -6.44
CA GLY A 137 14.25 -7.64 -6.16
C GLY A 137 15.59 -7.22 -5.53
N GLY A 138 16.37 -8.15 -4.96
CA GLY A 138 17.64 -7.85 -4.30
C GLY A 138 17.47 -7.21 -2.93
N GLU A 139 18.15 -6.12 -2.66
CA GLU A 139 18.00 -5.37 -1.41
C GLU A 139 16.60 -4.77 -1.29
N THR A 140 15.91 -5.14 -0.22
CA THR A 140 14.52 -4.72 0.03
C THR A 140 14.42 -4.11 1.44
N PRO A 141 13.98 -2.86 1.58
CA PRO A 141 13.75 -2.25 2.89
C PRO A 141 12.74 -3.06 3.71
N VAL A 142 13.03 -3.27 4.99
CA VAL A 142 12.12 -3.94 5.93
C VAL A 142 10.84 -3.12 6.10
N VAL A 143 10.99 -1.80 6.19
CA VAL A 143 9.86 -0.86 6.21
C VAL A 143 9.78 -0.14 4.86
N ASP A 144 8.59 -0.07 4.30
CA ASP A 144 8.29 0.76 3.14
C ASP A 144 7.31 1.87 3.53
N ALA A 145 7.47 3.03 2.95
CA ALA A 145 6.60 4.16 3.20
C ALA A 145 6.22 4.91 1.92
N SER A 146 5.00 5.44 1.92
CA SER A 146 4.51 6.35 0.90
C SER A 146 3.70 7.45 1.58
N ALA A 147 3.85 8.69 1.12
CA ALA A 147 3.10 9.82 1.66
C ALA A 147 2.43 10.60 0.53
N THR A 148 1.18 11.03 0.81
CA THR A 148 0.40 11.86 -0.10
C THR A 148 -0.31 12.98 0.64
N LEU A 149 -0.59 14.08 -0.06
CA LEU A 149 -1.26 15.26 0.50
C LEU A 149 -2.58 15.49 -0.24
N SER A 150 -3.64 15.80 0.51
CA SER A 150 -4.93 16.18 -0.06
C SER A 150 -4.80 17.40 -0.98
N GLU A 151 -5.71 17.55 -1.94
CA GLU A 151 -5.70 18.65 -2.91
C GLU A 151 -5.63 20.04 -2.26
N ASN A 152 -6.32 20.19 -1.14
CA ASN A 152 -6.36 21.45 -0.38
C ASN A 152 -5.19 21.63 0.61
N GLY A 153 -4.25 20.68 0.64
CA GLY A 153 -3.08 20.72 1.53
C GLY A 153 -3.37 20.56 3.03
N LYS A 154 -4.58 20.12 3.40
CA LYS A 154 -5.03 20.07 4.81
C LYS A 154 -4.91 18.71 5.46
N THR A 155 -4.73 17.64 4.68
CA THR A 155 -4.64 16.28 5.18
C THR A 155 -3.43 15.59 4.56
N LEU A 156 -2.53 15.11 5.41
CA LEU A 156 -1.40 14.28 5.04
C LEU A 156 -1.81 12.82 5.28
N PHE A 157 -1.58 11.97 4.29
CA PHE A 157 -1.74 10.52 4.39
C PHE A 157 -0.36 9.88 4.35
N VAL A 158 -0.09 8.99 5.29
CA VAL A 158 1.17 8.24 5.36
C VAL A 158 0.84 6.77 5.43
N ALA A 159 1.28 6.01 4.45
CA ALA A 159 1.12 4.57 4.39
C ALA A 159 2.46 3.90 4.70
N LEU A 160 2.44 2.91 5.58
CA LEU A 160 3.61 2.20 6.09
C LEU A 160 3.39 0.70 5.94
N ILE A 161 4.40 -0.01 5.48
CA ILE A 161 4.41 -1.47 5.38
C ILE A 161 5.57 -2.00 6.20
N ASN A 162 5.29 -2.88 7.16
CA ASN A 162 6.32 -3.71 7.78
C ASN A 162 6.36 -5.04 7.01
N ARG A 163 7.45 -5.29 6.29
CA ARG A 163 7.67 -6.53 5.53
C ARG A 163 8.32 -7.65 6.34
N HIS A 164 8.70 -7.39 7.60
CA HIS A 164 9.33 -8.44 8.41
C HIS A 164 8.32 -9.53 8.73
N PRO A 165 8.62 -10.83 8.46
CA PRO A 165 7.66 -11.92 8.68
C PRO A 165 7.34 -12.16 10.15
N GLU A 166 8.28 -11.88 11.07
CA GLU A 166 8.22 -12.34 12.46
C GLU A 166 8.42 -11.24 13.51
N SER A 167 8.89 -10.03 13.10
CA SER A 167 9.24 -8.98 14.07
C SER A 167 8.42 -7.72 13.84
N ASP A 168 7.88 -7.20 14.92
CA ASP A 168 7.36 -5.85 14.99
C ASP A 168 8.50 -4.84 14.83
N VAL A 169 8.22 -3.71 14.20
CA VAL A 169 9.20 -2.64 14.00
C VAL A 169 8.70 -1.37 14.64
N LYS A 170 9.53 -0.78 15.49
CA LYS A 170 9.29 0.55 16.03
C LYS A 170 9.82 1.59 15.05
N VAL A 171 8.95 2.52 14.65
CA VAL A 171 9.29 3.63 13.76
C VAL A 171 9.05 4.98 14.44
N GLN A 172 9.82 5.97 13.99
CA GLN A 172 9.62 7.37 14.33
C GLN A 172 9.27 8.13 13.05
N LEU A 173 8.15 8.84 13.06
CA LEU A 173 7.74 9.68 11.94
C LEU A 173 8.07 11.13 12.21
N ASP A 174 8.87 11.71 11.33
CA ASP A 174 9.09 13.15 11.26
C ASP A 174 8.18 13.75 10.18
N LEU A 175 7.27 14.59 10.58
CA LEU A 175 6.32 15.26 9.69
C LEU A 175 6.89 16.58 9.10
N GLY A 176 8.13 16.91 9.39
CA GLY A 176 8.78 18.15 8.96
C GLY A 176 7.98 19.38 9.40
N ASN A 177 7.62 20.20 8.43
CA ASN A 177 6.86 21.43 8.68
C ASN A 177 5.34 21.25 8.73
N PHE A 178 4.82 20.03 8.63
CA PHE A 178 3.39 19.79 8.69
C PHE A 178 2.88 19.84 10.14
N LYS A 179 2.18 20.91 10.48
CA LYS A 179 1.60 21.09 11.82
C LYS A 179 0.34 20.25 11.96
N ALA A 180 0.46 19.11 12.61
CA ALA A 180 -0.63 18.15 12.79
C ALA A 180 -1.57 18.55 13.93
N LYS A 181 -2.86 18.12 13.84
CA LYS A 181 -3.77 18.09 14.99
C LYS A 181 -3.27 17.10 16.04
N PRO A 182 -3.76 17.22 17.31
CA PRO A 182 -3.35 16.33 18.40
C PRO A 182 -3.70 14.85 18.15
N THR A 183 -4.68 14.57 17.30
CA THR A 183 -5.18 13.21 17.02
C THR A 183 -4.95 12.82 15.56
N VAL A 184 -4.67 11.55 15.34
CA VAL A 184 -4.40 10.93 14.05
C VAL A 184 -5.30 9.71 13.90
N GLN A 185 -6.00 9.60 12.78
CA GLN A 185 -6.75 8.38 12.45
C GLN A 185 -5.80 7.36 11.83
N MET A 186 -5.88 6.12 12.27
CA MET A 186 -5.03 5.03 11.82
C MET A 186 -5.87 3.81 11.41
N TRP A 187 -5.58 3.28 10.23
CA TRP A 187 -6.09 1.99 9.77
C TRP A 187 -4.95 0.99 9.73
N ARG A 188 -5.24 -0.24 10.10
CA ARG A 188 -4.25 -1.33 10.09
C ARG A 188 -4.85 -2.59 9.49
N LEU A 189 -4.20 -3.11 8.45
CA LEU A 189 -4.46 -4.43 7.91
C LEU A 189 -3.39 -5.37 8.46
N TRP A 190 -3.82 -6.30 9.31
CA TRP A 190 -2.94 -7.24 10.00
C TRP A 190 -3.74 -8.46 10.47
N SER A 191 -3.06 -9.58 10.60
CA SER A 191 -3.54 -10.80 11.25
C SER A 191 -2.35 -11.51 11.89
N GLU A 192 -2.61 -12.50 12.75
CA GLU A 192 -1.56 -13.23 13.47
C GLU A 192 -0.60 -13.95 12.51
N ASN A 193 -1.14 -14.50 11.40
CA ASN A 193 -0.35 -15.17 10.38
C ASN A 193 -0.49 -14.46 9.03
N PHE A 194 0.61 -14.28 8.31
CA PHE A 194 0.57 -13.69 6.97
C PHE A 194 -0.15 -14.58 5.93
N THR A 195 -0.38 -15.86 6.26
CA THR A 195 -1.15 -16.82 5.45
C THR A 195 -2.65 -16.79 5.75
N ASP A 196 -3.12 -15.99 6.71
CA ASP A 196 -4.55 -15.88 7.02
C ASP A 196 -5.32 -15.35 5.83
N THR A 197 -6.45 -16.01 5.52
CA THR A 197 -7.33 -15.70 4.39
C THR A 197 -8.74 -15.40 4.85
N ASN A 198 -9.48 -14.64 4.04
CA ASN A 198 -10.93 -14.56 4.15
C ASN A 198 -11.55 -15.63 3.25
N ASN A 199 -12.53 -16.35 3.76
CA ASN A 199 -13.25 -17.40 3.04
C ASN A 199 -14.75 -17.38 3.39
N PHE A 200 -15.57 -18.20 2.78
CA PHE A 200 -17.02 -18.20 3.00
C PHE A 200 -17.46 -18.54 4.42
N LYS A 201 -16.60 -19.20 5.23
CA LYS A 201 -16.89 -19.47 6.66
C LYS A 201 -16.42 -18.34 7.56
N GLU A 202 -15.30 -17.71 7.22
CA GLU A 202 -14.65 -16.62 7.95
C GLU A 202 -14.40 -15.42 7.02
N PRO A 203 -15.45 -14.71 6.58
CA PRO A 203 -15.34 -13.71 5.52
C PRO A 203 -14.63 -12.42 5.93
N GLU A 204 -14.40 -12.23 7.23
CA GLU A 204 -13.80 -11.03 7.82
C GLU A 204 -12.63 -11.33 8.77
N LYS A 205 -11.99 -12.48 8.65
CA LYS A 205 -10.84 -12.85 9.49
C LYS A 205 -9.70 -11.85 9.34
N VAL A 206 -9.45 -11.38 8.13
CA VAL A 206 -8.48 -10.34 7.80
C VAL A 206 -9.21 -9.14 7.23
N LYS A 207 -9.39 -8.12 8.05
CA LYS A 207 -9.97 -6.84 7.65
C LYS A 207 -9.27 -5.68 8.37
N PRO A 208 -9.34 -4.46 7.85
CA PRO A 208 -8.76 -3.31 8.54
C PRO A 208 -9.41 -3.06 9.89
N THR A 209 -8.58 -2.77 10.88
CA THR A 209 -9.02 -2.14 12.13
C THR A 209 -8.80 -0.64 12.02
N GLU A 210 -9.68 0.14 12.64
CA GLU A 210 -9.57 1.60 12.71
C GLU A 210 -9.42 2.03 14.16
N GLN A 211 -8.53 2.99 14.42
CA GLN A 211 -8.34 3.59 15.73
C GLN A 211 -7.84 5.03 15.62
N THR A 212 -8.09 5.81 16.67
CA THR A 212 -7.52 7.16 16.83
C THR A 212 -6.37 7.10 17.83
N ILE A 213 -5.22 7.64 17.43
CA ILE A 213 -4.02 7.73 18.26
C ILE A 213 -3.63 9.19 18.51
N SER A 214 -2.76 9.42 19.48
CA SER A 214 -2.14 10.74 19.68
C SER A 214 -1.09 11.01 18.60
N VAL A 215 -0.95 12.26 18.19
CA VAL A 215 0.17 12.68 17.32
C VAL A 215 1.53 12.40 17.98
N ASN A 216 1.61 12.40 19.31
CA ASN A 216 2.83 12.09 20.03
C ASN A 216 3.25 10.62 19.89
N ASP A 217 2.30 9.72 19.62
CA ASP A 217 2.58 8.30 19.41
C ASP A 217 3.38 8.05 18.11
N LEU A 218 3.39 9.02 17.18
CA LEU A 218 4.17 8.95 15.94
C LEU A 218 5.68 8.91 16.18
N ALA A 219 6.14 9.38 17.34
CA ALA A 219 7.55 9.29 17.74
C ALA A 219 7.98 7.87 18.12
N ASN A 220 7.03 6.97 18.39
CA ASN A 220 7.27 5.61 18.83
C ASN A 220 6.22 4.63 18.30
N LEU A 221 5.83 4.78 17.04
CA LEU A 221 4.78 3.95 16.44
C LEU A 221 5.28 2.52 16.23
N ILE A 222 4.52 1.55 16.72
CA ILE A 222 4.79 0.14 16.48
C ILE A 222 4.03 -0.32 15.24
N LEU A 223 4.77 -0.83 14.28
CA LEU A 223 4.25 -1.54 13.10
C LEU A 223 4.34 -3.04 13.38
N PRO A 224 3.23 -3.74 13.55
CA PRO A 224 3.25 -5.19 13.72
C PRO A 224 3.96 -5.88 12.55
N ARG A 225 4.53 -7.06 12.80
CA ARG A 225 5.06 -7.90 11.73
C ARG A 225 4.04 -8.06 10.59
N HIS A 226 4.52 -8.16 9.36
CA HIS A 226 3.70 -8.39 8.16
C HIS A 226 2.39 -7.59 8.15
N SER A 227 2.50 -6.26 8.26
CA SER A 227 1.34 -5.37 8.35
C SER A 227 1.37 -4.20 7.37
N VAL A 228 0.18 -3.68 7.09
CA VAL A 228 -0.01 -2.38 6.43
C VAL A 228 -0.67 -1.44 7.43
N THR A 229 -0.08 -0.26 7.64
CA THR A 229 -0.62 0.78 8.53
C THR A 229 -0.76 2.08 7.74
N VAL A 230 -1.94 2.69 7.75
CA VAL A 230 -2.18 3.96 7.05
C VAL A 230 -2.68 4.99 8.05
N LEU A 231 -2.08 6.17 8.01
CA LEU A 231 -2.36 7.29 8.87
C LEU A 231 -3.01 8.42 8.08
N ARG A 232 -4.07 9.00 8.63
CA ARG A 232 -4.67 10.25 8.17
C ARG A 232 -4.39 11.32 9.22
N ILE A 233 -3.60 12.31 8.85
CA ILE A 233 -3.10 13.35 9.72
C ILE A 233 -3.65 14.68 9.24
N GLU A 234 -4.54 15.27 10.01
CA GLU A 234 -5.11 16.58 9.67
C GLU A 234 -4.22 17.71 10.15
N LYS A 235 -4.17 18.77 9.34
CA LYS A 235 -3.42 19.98 9.65
C LYS A 235 -4.10 20.77 10.76
N TYR A 236 -3.34 21.21 11.74
CA TYR A 236 -3.81 22.16 12.73
C TYR A 236 -4.16 23.50 12.06
N ARG A 237 -5.36 24.01 12.33
CA ARG A 237 -5.77 25.34 11.87
C ARG A 237 -5.27 26.39 12.87
N VAL A 238 -4.32 27.20 12.45
CA VAL A 238 -4.05 28.45 13.16
C VAL A 238 -5.20 29.41 12.80
N THR A 239 -6.16 29.59 13.68
CA THR A 239 -7.09 30.73 13.59
C THR A 239 -6.27 31.99 13.75
N ARG A 240 -6.13 32.75 12.68
CA ARG A 240 -5.66 34.15 12.84
C ARG A 240 -6.75 34.87 13.64
N GLU A 241 -6.47 35.20 14.88
CA GLU A 241 -7.24 36.20 15.58
C GLU A 241 -7.11 37.49 14.75
N THR A 242 -8.21 37.89 14.11
CA THR A 242 -8.34 39.21 13.54
C THR A 242 -8.47 40.19 14.70
N ASN A 243 -7.33 40.75 15.16
CA ASN A 243 -7.34 41.88 16.01
C ASN A 243 -7.93 43.05 15.19
N HIS A 244 -9.21 43.28 15.32
CA HIS A 244 -9.82 44.56 14.97
C HIS A 244 -9.45 45.56 16.07
N HIS A 245 -8.47 46.43 15.76
CA HIS A 245 -8.27 47.67 16.44
C HIS A 245 -9.06 48.76 15.76
#